data_d48694048f4a0bed762088f08307f7b8
#
_entry.id   d48694048f4a0bed762088f08307f7b8
#
_cell.length_a   1.000
_cell.length_b   1.000
_cell.length_c   1.000
_cell.angle_alpha   90.00
_cell.angle_beta   90.00
_cell.angle_gamma   90.00
#
_symmetry.space_group_name_H-M   'P 1'
#
loop_
_entity.id
_entity.type
_entity.pdbx_description
1 polymer ?
#
loop_
_entity_poly.entity_id
_entity_poly.type
_entity_poly.pdbx_seq_one_letter_code
_entity_poly.pdbx_strand_id
1 'polypeptide(L)'
;MLTFTLLTPSLNARPAVLTSGASRASAPHMMAWKADTSIGSALRSSRDTLGIGQVPSNLIGKVVPTSIGKELTPASVAAPAAITEAEVLECQAKWANAIASISSVYLEKGDFVAAAGEAASELYGYGHHNVLFKPTKATKHPFRATGAEAMSYFVGAEAMKNDAFKGEDAGFAINGGRGWKDVTFRNHQVELLGDSAIAMGDYVFVDATSGDEVRVEYTFGYRKNEDGKCRIFLHHSSVPYAAGPAAGPAAVTEA
;
A
#
# COMPACT_ATOMS: atom_id res chain seq x y z
N MET A 1 3.94 10.49 67.59
CA MET A 1 2.53 10.92 67.54
C MET A 1 2.51 12.23 66.77
N LEU A 2 2.28 12.19 65.47
CA LEU A 2 2.15 13.38 64.60
C LEU A 2 0.78 13.25 63.91
N THR A 3 -0.09 14.18 64.25
CA THR A 3 -1.48 14.28 63.78
C THR A 3 -1.48 15.00 62.44
N PHE A 4 -1.93 14.35 61.35
CA PHE A 4 -2.18 15.00 60.07
C PHE A 4 -3.62 15.47 59.99
N THR A 5 -3.82 16.76 59.86
CA THR A 5 -5.11 17.41 59.65
C THR A 5 -5.40 17.45 58.14
N LEU A 6 -6.49 16.80 57.73
CA LEU A 6 -7.03 16.85 56.37
C LEU A 6 -7.83 18.14 56.17
N LEU A 7 -7.41 18.99 55.22
CA LEU A 7 -8.20 20.09 54.69
C LEU A 7 -8.98 19.63 53.46
N THR A 8 -10.31 19.71 53.53
CA THR A 8 -11.24 19.53 52.40
C THR A 8 -11.49 20.88 51.73
N PRO A 9 -11.42 20.97 50.40
CA PRO A 9 -11.89 22.17 49.69
C PRO A 9 -13.38 22.03 49.32
N SER A 10 -14.11 23.11 49.62
CA SER A 10 -15.54 23.36 49.39
C SER A 10 -15.84 23.46 47.88
N LEU A 11 -16.82 22.69 47.42
CA LEU A 11 -17.47 22.85 46.11
C LEU A 11 -18.51 23.96 46.19
N ASN A 12 -18.36 25.04 45.44
CA ASN A 12 -19.47 25.92 45.02
C ASN A 12 -19.12 26.58 43.70
N ALA A 13 -19.59 25.99 42.57
CA ALA A 13 -19.63 26.66 41.26
C ALA A 13 -21.03 26.47 40.68
N ARG A 14 -21.73 27.58 40.50
CA ARG A 14 -23.03 27.67 39.82
C ARG A 14 -22.86 27.45 38.30
N PRO A 15 -23.84 26.84 37.60
CA PRO A 15 -23.77 26.70 36.14
C PRO A 15 -24.12 28.02 35.45
N ALA A 16 -23.29 28.40 34.48
CA ALA A 16 -23.57 29.48 33.55
C ALA A 16 -24.51 28.98 32.45
N VAL A 17 -25.60 29.69 32.24
CA VAL A 17 -26.54 29.49 31.13
C VAL A 17 -25.92 30.09 29.87
N LEU A 18 -25.60 29.23 28.90
CA LEU A 18 -25.20 29.64 27.54
C LEU A 18 -26.42 29.72 26.65
N THR A 19 -26.79 30.95 26.27
CA THR A 19 -27.79 31.24 25.24
C THR A 19 -27.24 30.86 23.85
N SER A 20 -27.99 30.04 23.12
CA SER A 20 -27.68 29.61 21.76
C SER A 20 -27.93 30.74 20.77
N GLY A 21 -26.86 31.30 20.18
CA GLY A 21 -26.90 32.10 18.98
C GLY A 21 -26.61 31.20 17.77
N ALA A 22 -27.64 30.83 17.00
CA ALA A 22 -27.47 30.11 15.76
C ALA A 22 -26.97 31.08 14.68
N SER A 23 -25.66 31.02 14.38
CA SER A 23 -25.10 31.63 13.17
C SER A 23 -25.09 30.57 12.05
N ARG A 24 -25.83 30.85 10.96
CA ARG A 24 -25.84 30.08 9.73
C ARG A 24 -24.43 30.16 9.10
N ALA A 25 -23.65 29.11 9.20
CA ALA A 25 -22.43 28.92 8.42
C ALA A 25 -22.81 28.57 6.97
N SER A 26 -22.38 29.41 6.02
CA SER A 26 -22.48 29.19 4.58
C SER A 26 -21.68 27.92 4.20
N ALA A 27 -22.30 27.07 3.39
CA ALA A 27 -21.65 25.87 2.84
C ALA A 27 -20.45 26.26 1.96
N PRO A 28 -19.33 25.51 2.02
CA PRO A 28 -18.22 25.75 1.12
C PRO A 28 -18.61 25.38 -0.32
N HIS A 29 -18.29 26.28 -1.24
CA HIS A 29 -18.47 26.20 -2.67
C HIS A 29 -17.70 24.96 -3.19
N MET A 30 -18.42 23.93 -3.65
CA MET A 30 -17.86 22.83 -4.41
C MET A 30 -17.31 23.38 -5.74
N MET A 31 -15.98 23.42 -5.87
CA MET A 31 -15.35 23.64 -7.17
C MET A 31 -15.66 22.43 -8.06
N ALA A 32 -16.51 22.66 -9.06
CA ALA A 32 -16.74 21.71 -10.15
C ALA A 32 -15.46 21.61 -10.99
N TRP A 33 -14.85 20.44 -11.00
CA TRP A 33 -13.79 20.10 -11.95
C TRP A 33 -14.39 20.06 -13.36
N LYS A 34 -14.07 21.07 -14.18
CA LYS A 34 -14.33 21.00 -15.62
C LYS A 34 -13.32 20.03 -16.22
N ALA A 35 -13.80 18.93 -16.79
CA ALA A 35 -13.00 18.04 -17.60
C ALA A 35 -12.48 18.82 -18.83
N ASP A 36 -11.17 19.00 -18.92
CA ASP A 36 -10.50 19.55 -20.09
C ASP A 36 -10.45 18.48 -21.18
N THR A 37 -11.26 18.65 -22.23
CA THR A 37 -11.38 17.73 -23.38
C THR A 37 -10.34 18.03 -24.47
N SER A 38 -9.24 18.72 -24.18
CA SER A 38 -8.27 19.17 -25.19
C SER A 38 -7.13 18.18 -25.53
N ILE A 39 -7.12 16.93 -25.02
CA ILE A 39 -6.09 15.91 -25.34
C ILE A 39 -6.53 14.94 -26.47
N GLY A 40 -7.46 15.34 -27.31
CA GLY A 40 -8.00 14.51 -28.41
C GLY A 40 -7.37 14.70 -29.79
N SER A 41 -6.42 15.63 -30.02
CA SER A 41 -6.00 15.98 -31.39
C SER A 41 -4.51 15.73 -31.75
N ALA A 42 -3.69 15.18 -30.85
CA ALA A 42 -2.24 15.01 -31.10
C ALA A 42 -1.82 13.61 -31.58
N LEU A 43 -2.72 12.67 -31.83
CA LEU A 43 -2.40 11.28 -32.22
C LEU A 43 -2.81 10.92 -33.66
N ARG A 44 -2.98 11.87 -34.57
CA ARG A 44 -3.30 11.60 -36.00
C ARG A 44 -2.24 12.05 -37.02
N SER A 45 -1.00 12.23 -36.64
CA SER A 45 0.03 12.65 -37.59
C SER A 45 1.36 11.88 -37.44
N SER A 46 1.32 10.57 -37.54
CA SER A 46 2.56 9.77 -37.66
C SER A 46 2.30 8.43 -38.37
N ARG A 47 1.56 8.43 -39.50
CA ARG A 47 1.37 7.23 -40.34
C ARG A 47 1.80 7.37 -41.78
N ASP A 48 2.50 8.41 -42.14
CA ASP A 48 2.97 8.60 -43.51
C ASP A 48 4.48 8.84 -43.52
N THR A 49 5.28 7.83 -43.27
CA THR A 49 6.69 7.77 -43.75
C THR A 49 7.29 6.37 -43.50
N LEU A 50 6.77 5.35 -44.12
CA LEU A 50 7.53 4.15 -44.44
C LEU A 50 7.13 3.73 -45.88
N GLY A 51 7.94 4.12 -46.85
CA GLY A 51 7.83 3.72 -48.23
C GLY A 51 8.02 2.21 -48.33
N ILE A 52 6.93 1.47 -48.56
CA ILE A 52 6.99 0.08 -49.03
C ILE A 52 6.69 0.10 -50.50
N GLY A 53 7.73 -0.21 -51.30
CA GLY A 53 7.69 -0.30 -52.75
C GLY A 53 6.59 -1.24 -53.23
N GLN A 54 5.95 -0.85 -54.33
CA GLN A 54 4.98 -1.63 -55.07
C GLN A 54 5.60 -2.95 -55.52
N VAL A 55 4.96 -4.08 -55.13
CA VAL A 55 5.27 -5.41 -55.69
C VAL A 55 4.55 -5.57 -56.99
N PRO A 56 5.22 -5.95 -58.14
CA PRO A 56 4.57 -6.12 -59.43
C PRO A 56 3.66 -7.35 -59.46
N SER A 57 2.48 -7.18 -60.09
CA SER A 57 1.34 -8.10 -60.15
C SER A 57 1.52 -9.29 -61.10
N ASN A 58 2.67 -9.87 -61.29
CA ASN A 58 2.87 -10.95 -62.29
C ASN A 58 3.59 -12.17 -61.69
N LEU A 59 2.99 -12.81 -60.69
CA LEU A 59 3.34 -14.20 -60.33
C LEU A 59 2.08 -14.90 -59.78
N ILE A 60 1.09 -15.14 -60.71
CA ILE A 60 0.05 -16.11 -60.43
C ILE A 60 0.59 -17.48 -60.86
N GLY A 61 1.34 -18.11 -59.98
CA GLY A 61 1.69 -19.52 -60.09
C GLY A 61 0.60 -20.33 -59.38
N LYS A 62 0.02 -21.28 -60.10
CA LYS A 62 -0.96 -22.26 -59.60
C LYS A 62 -0.40 -22.94 -58.37
N VAL A 63 -0.99 -22.67 -57.19
CA VAL A 63 -0.80 -23.48 -55.99
C VAL A 63 -1.97 -24.46 -55.89
N VAL A 64 -1.64 -25.72 -56.04
CA VAL A 64 -2.56 -26.85 -55.81
C VAL A 64 -2.92 -26.87 -54.32
N PRO A 65 -4.17 -26.99 -53.93
CA PRO A 65 -4.52 -27.08 -52.52
C PRO A 65 -4.14 -28.46 -51.98
N THR A 66 -3.03 -28.52 -51.24
CA THR A 66 -2.73 -29.67 -50.41
C THR A 66 -3.54 -29.54 -49.13
N SER A 67 -4.53 -30.40 -48.98
CA SER A 67 -5.35 -30.57 -47.78
C SER A 67 -4.48 -31.02 -46.62
N ILE A 68 -4.17 -30.15 -45.67
CA ILE A 68 -3.90 -30.45 -44.28
C ILE A 68 -4.24 -29.18 -43.48
N GLY A 69 -5.51 -28.98 -43.26
CA GLY A 69 -5.98 -28.00 -42.28
C GLY A 69 -6.41 -28.70 -41.01
N LYS A 70 -5.47 -29.09 -40.17
CA LYS A 70 -5.81 -29.22 -38.77
C LYS A 70 -5.79 -27.79 -38.21
N GLU A 71 -6.95 -27.21 -38.15
CA GLU A 71 -7.19 -25.91 -37.52
C GLU A 71 -6.68 -26.00 -36.08
N LEU A 72 -5.52 -25.41 -35.84
CA LEU A 72 -5.04 -25.16 -34.47
C LEU A 72 -5.97 -24.11 -33.90
N THR A 73 -7.06 -24.57 -33.26
CA THR A 73 -7.82 -23.73 -32.36
C THR A 73 -6.82 -23.13 -31.36
N PRO A 74 -6.70 -21.80 -31.27
CA PRO A 74 -5.84 -21.20 -30.24
C PRO A 74 -6.34 -21.76 -28.90
N ALA A 75 -5.42 -22.38 -28.16
CA ALA A 75 -5.74 -22.82 -26.80
C ALA A 75 -6.31 -21.61 -26.07
N SER A 76 -7.57 -21.69 -25.68
CA SER A 76 -8.21 -20.67 -24.85
C SER A 76 -7.38 -20.58 -23.59
N VAL A 77 -6.58 -19.55 -23.45
CA VAL A 77 -5.94 -19.21 -22.18
C VAL A 77 -7.12 -18.89 -21.27
N ALA A 78 -7.44 -19.80 -20.37
CA ALA A 78 -8.49 -19.59 -19.39
C ALA A 78 -8.17 -18.29 -18.64
N ALA A 79 -9.14 -17.38 -18.57
CA ALA A 79 -8.97 -16.17 -17.75
C ALA A 79 -8.59 -16.59 -16.32
N PRO A 80 -7.66 -15.90 -15.66
CA PRO A 80 -7.30 -16.21 -14.29
C PRO A 80 -8.56 -16.30 -13.43
N ALA A 81 -8.63 -17.30 -12.55
CA ALA A 81 -9.78 -17.49 -11.68
C ALA A 81 -9.98 -16.25 -10.80
N ALA A 82 -11.23 -15.83 -10.60
CA ALA A 82 -11.55 -14.69 -9.77
C ALA A 82 -10.97 -14.87 -8.34
N ILE A 83 -10.52 -13.76 -7.77
CA ILE A 83 -10.08 -13.71 -6.37
C ILE A 83 -11.31 -13.72 -5.46
N THR A 84 -11.20 -14.34 -4.29
CA THR A 84 -12.24 -14.37 -3.27
C THR A 84 -11.84 -13.56 -2.05
N GLU A 85 -12.82 -13.12 -1.26
CA GLU A 85 -12.55 -12.44 0.01
C GLU A 85 -11.76 -13.34 0.98
N ALA A 86 -12.05 -14.65 1.00
CA ALA A 86 -11.30 -15.60 1.82
C ALA A 86 -9.80 -15.63 1.47
N GLU A 87 -9.45 -15.56 0.17
CA GLU A 87 -8.04 -15.50 -0.27
C GLU A 87 -7.38 -14.17 0.15
N VAL A 88 -8.12 -13.05 0.16
CA VAL A 88 -7.62 -11.77 0.67
C VAL A 88 -7.34 -11.88 2.17
N LEU A 89 -8.28 -12.40 2.96
CA LEU A 89 -8.12 -12.59 4.41
C LEU A 89 -6.96 -13.53 4.73
N GLU A 90 -6.79 -14.61 3.96
CA GLU A 90 -5.66 -15.53 4.11
C GLU A 90 -4.32 -14.83 3.83
N CYS A 91 -4.26 -14.00 2.75
CA CYS A 91 -3.06 -13.23 2.42
C CYS A 91 -2.71 -12.23 3.53
N GLN A 92 -3.71 -11.56 4.13
CA GLN A 92 -3.53 -10.68 5.30
C GLN A 92 -3.00 -11.44 6.52
N ALA A 93 -3.57 -12.59 6.83
CA ALA A 93 -3.13 -13.42 7.95
C ALA A 93 -1.68 -13.91 7.74
N LYS A 94 -1.32 -14.34 6.53
CA LYS A 94 0.06 -14.72 6.19
C LYS A 94 1.01 -13.54 6.35
N TRP A 95 0.62 -12.35 5.91
CA TRP A 95 1.44 -11.15 6.06
C TRP A 95 1.65 -10.79 7.53
N ALA A 96 0.60 -10.80 8.35
CA ALA A 96 0.68 -10.53 9.78
C ALA A 96 1.61 -11.51 10.50
N ASN A 97 1.43 -12.81 10.23
CA ASN A 97 2.29 -13.87 10.78
C ASN A 97 3.75 -13.73 10.33
N ALA A 98 3.99 -13.33 9.06
CA ALA A 98 5.34 -13.12 8.56
C ALA A 98 6.06 -12.00 9.33
N ILE A 99 5.40 -10.86 9.60
CA ILE A 99 6.00 -9.76 10.37
C ILE A 99 6.35 -10.22 11.80
N ALA A 100 5.44 -10.91 12.48
CA ALA A 100 5.70 -11.43 13.83
C ALA A 100 6.84 -12.48 13.82
N SER A 101 6.86 -13.38 12.83
CA SER A 101 7.89 -14.40 12.68
C SER A 101 9.28 -13.81 12.40
N ILE A 102 9.38 -12.84 11.46
CA ILE A 102 10.64 -12.16 11.16
C ILE A 102 11.17 -11.46 12.42
N SER A 103 10.29 -10.81 13.19
CA SER A 103 10.62 -10.20 14.47
C SER A 103 11.17 -11.22 15.49
N SER A 104 10.51 -12.37 15.63
CA SER A 104 10.95 -13.45 16.54
C SER A 104 12.33 -13.96 16.15
N VAL A 105 12.53 -14.28 14.86
CA VAL A 105 13.83 -14.74 14.33
C VAL A 105 14.93 -13.70 14.61
N TYR A 106 14.62 -12.39 14.44
CA TYR A 106 15.56 -11.31 14.75
C TYR A 106 15.93 -11.28 16.24
N LEU A 107 14.94 -11.33 17.14
CA LEU A 107 15.16 -11.28 18.60
C LEU A 107 15.95 -12.50 19.09
N GLU A 108 15.78 -13.65 18.46
CA GLU A 108 16.52 -14.88 18.69
C GLU A 108 17.92 -14.89 18.03
N LYS A 109 18.29 -13.78 17.34
CA LYS A 109 19.56 -13.62 16.60
C LYS A 109 19.72 -14.62 15.45
N GLY A 110 18.62 -15.05 14.85
CA GLY A 110 18.57 -15.90 13.67
C GLY A 110 18.69 -15.09 12.37
N ASP A 111 18.60 -15.78 11.23
CA ASP A 111 18.65 -15.16 9.90
C ASP A 111 17.30 -14.56 9.50
N PHE A 112 16.98 -13.40 10.07
CA PHE A 112 15.75 -12.66 9.80
C PHE A 112 15.72 -12.09 8.37
N VAL A 113 16.87 -11.91 7.72
CA VAL A 113 16.95 -11.44 6.33
C VAL A 113 16.46 -12.53 5.39
N ALA A 114 16.92 -13.77 5.57
CA ALA A 114 16.40 -14.90 4.81
C ALA A 114 14.90 -15.11 5.05
N ALA A 115 14.44 -15.09 6.31
CA ALA A 115 13.02 -15.21 6.64
C ALA A 115 12.16 -14.12 5.98
N ALA A 116 12.63 -12.86 5.94
CA ALA A 116 11.95 -11.78 5.25
C ALA A 116 11.94 -11.96 3.72
N GLY A 117 13.03 -12.47 3.15
CA GLY A 117 13.13 -12.77 1.71
C GLY A 117 12.13 -13.84 1.27
N GLU A 118 11.99 -14.90 2.03
CA GLU A 118 11.00 -15.97 1.80
C GLU A 118 9.58 -15.40 1.87
N ALA A 119 9.25 -14.67 2.93
CA ALA A 119 7.95 -14.04 3.10
C ALA A 119 7.63 -13.05 1.97
N ALA A 120 8.59 -12.21 1.56
CA ALA A 120 8.40 -11.24 0.49
C ALA A 120 8.15 -11.93 -0.86
N SER A 121 8.86 -13.01 -1.18
CA SER A 121 8.69 -13.78 -2.42
C SER A 121 7.33 -14.46 -2.52
N GLU A 122 6.77 -14.89 -1.40
CA GLU A 122 5.44 -15.51 -1.35
C GLU A 122 4.30 -14.48 -1.41
N LEU A 123 4.46 -13.35 -0.71
CA LEU A 123 3.37 -12.40 -0.46
C LEU A 123 3.31 -11.24 -1.45
N TYR A 124 4.44 -10.80 -2.02
CA TYR A 124 4.48 -9.67 -2.93
C TYR A 124 4.67 -10.11 -4.38
N GLY A 125 4.09 -9.37 -5.30
CA GLY A 125 4.13 -9.67 -6.72
C GLY A 125 5.40 -9.21 -7.46
N TYR A 126 6.50 -8.90 -6.74
CA TYR A 126 7.77 -8.59 -7.40
C TYR A 126 8.24 -9.75 -8.27
N GLY A 127 8.58 -9.46 -9.53
CA GLY A 127 8.91 -10.48 -10.53
C GLY A 127 7.72 -11.06 -11.29
N HIS A 128 6.48 -10.83 -10.85
CA HIS A 128 5.25 -11.22 -11.54
C HIS A 128 4.55 -10.03 -12.20
N HIS A 129 4.52 -8.89 -11.51
CA HIS A 129 3.88 -7.65 -11.96
C HIS A 129 4.48 -6.45 -11.19
N ASN A 130 4.09 -5.22 -11.59
CA ASN A 130 4.47 -4.03 -10.84
C ASN A 130 3.84 -4.04 -9.45
N VAL A 131 4.64 -3.68 -8.45
CA VAL A 131 4.19 -3.49 -7.07
C VAL A 131 4.24 -2.01 -6.72
N LEU A 132 3.11 -1.46 -6.36
CA LEU A 132 2.96 -0.07 -5.91
C LEU A 132 3.11 -0.05 -4.40
N PHE A 133 4.31 0.19 -3.91
CA PHE A 133 4.57 0.18 -2.48
C PHE A 133 5.04 1.54 -1.98
N LYS A 134 4.23 2.13 -1.07
CA LYS A 134 4.56 3.32 -0.29
C LYS A 134 4.47 2.97 1.20
N PRO A 135 5.62 2.68 1.84
CA PRO A 135 5.66 2.32 3.25
C PRO A 135 5.34 3.50 4.19
N THR A 136 4.95 3.18 5.43
CA THR A 136 4.53 4.15 6.45
C THR A 136 5.65 5.13 6.84
N LYS A 137 6.86 4.61 7.09
CA LYS A 137 7.97 5.37 7.68
C LYS A 137 9.01 5.83 6.65
N ALA A 138 8.65 5.89 5.36
CA ALA A 138 9.54 6.37 4.31
C ALA A 138 9.26 7.84 3.99
N THR A 139 10.31 8.67 3.92
CA THR A 139 10.22 10.12 3.71
C THR A 139 11.05 10.61 2.52
N LYS A 140 12.34 10.32 2.48
CA LYS A 140 13.24 10.73 1.40
C LYS A 140 13.02 9.91 0.12
N HIS A 141 12.82 8.62 0.30
CA HIS A 141 12.53 7.65 -0.76
C HIS A 141 11.20 6.97 -0.48
N PRO A 142 10.06 7.66 -0.74
CA PRO A 142 8.75 7.20 -0.28
C PRO A 142 8.20 5.99 -1.03
N PHE A 143 8.77 5.65 -2.20
CA PHE A 143 8.28 4.54 -3.03
C PHE A 143 9.33 3.44 -3.15
N ARG A 144 8.88 2.18 -3.15
CA ARG A 144 9.72 0.98 -3.24
C ARG A 144 9.30 0.16 -4.44
N ALA A 145 9.88 0.49 -5.61
CA ALA A 145 9.51 -0.11 -6.89
C ALA A 145 10.06 -1.54 -7.07
N THR A 146 11.14 -1.89 -6.37
CA THR A 146 11.81 -3.19 -6.49
C THR A 146 11.77 -3.99 -5.19
N GLY A 147 11.88 -5.33 -5.32
CA GLY A 147 11.96 -6.21 -4.15
C GLY A 147 13.16 -5.89 -3.24
N ALA A 148 14.29 -5.47 -3.80
CA ALA A 148 15.47 -5.07 -3.02
C ALA A 148 15.21 -3.81 -2.17
N GLU A 149 14.50 -2.82 -2.73
CA GLU A 149 14.10 -1.61 -1.99
C GLU A 149 13.06 -1.92 -0.90
N ALA A 150 12.12 -2.84 -1.18
CA ALA A 150 11.17 -3.32 -0.19
C ALA A 150 11.87 -4.08 0.94
N MET A 151 12.84 -4.94 0.62
CA MET A 151 13.64 -5.65 1.61
C MET A 151 14.41 -4.69 2.50
N SER A 152 15.03 -3.63 1.93
CA SER A 152 15.70 -2.58 2.72
C SER A 152 14.76 -1.97 3.76
N TYR A 153 13.52 -1.66 3.37
CA TYR A 153 12.53 -1.14 4.31
C TYR A 153 12.17 -2.13 5.42
N PHE A 154 11.98 -3.41 5.07
CA PHE A 154 11.53 -4.42 6.04
C PHE A 154 12.61 -4.83 7.03
N VAL A 155 13.84 -5.06 6.58
CA VAL A 155 14.91 -5.60 7.43
C VAL A 155 15.99 -4.59 7.81
N GLY A 156 15.95 -3.39 7.21
CA GLY A 156 16.91 -2.31 7.44
C GLY A 156 17.99 -2.22 6.36
N ALA A 157 18.38 -0.99 6.06
CA ALA A 157 19.40 -0.69 5.05
C ALA A 157 20.77 -1.28 5.41
N GLU A 158 21.12 -1.33 6.68
CA GLU A 158 22.38 -1.92 7.16
C GLU A 158 22.43 -3.43 6.89
N ALA A 159 21.32 -4.16 7.16
CA ALA A 159 21.24 -5.59 6.91
C ALA A 159 21.33 -5.93 5.41
N MET A 160 20.75 -5.06 4.56
CA MET A 160 20.79 -5.19 3.10
C MET A 160 22.06 -4.60 2.48
N LYS A 161 22.93 -3.94 3.25
CA LYS A 161 24.08 -3.17 2.74
C LYS A 161 23.68 -2.19 1.65
N ASN A 162 22.53 -1.52 1.85
CA ASN A 162 21.94 -0.60 0.87
C ASN A 162 22.18 0.84 1.30
N ASP A 163 23.28 1.43 0.82
CA ASP A 163 23.69 2.78 1.20
C ASP A 163 22.68 3.86 0.77
N ALA A 164 21.86 3.62 -0.25
CA ALA A 164 20.86 4.57 -0.73
C ALA A 164 19.77 4.87 0.31
N PHE A 165 19.46 3.91 1.19
CA PHE A 165 18.44 4.03 2.23
C PHE A 165 19.02 4.11 3.65
N LYS A 166 20.34 4.26 3.76
CA LYS A 166 21.02 4.38 5.03
C LYS A 166 20.56 5.62 5.81
N GLY A 167 20.21 5.40 7.09
CA GLY A 167 19.64 6.44 7.96
C GLY A 167 18.14 6.72 7.74
N GLU A 168 17.49 6.03 6.79
CA GLU A 168 16.03 6.04 6.64
C GLU A 168 15.41 4.70 7.03
N ASP A 169 15.94 3.59 6.48
CA ASP A 169 15.39 2.25 6.71
C ASP A 169 16.00 1.60 7.97
N ALA A 170 15.27 1.68 9.07
CA ALA A 170 15.66 1.05 10.34
C ALA A 170 15.17 -0.40 10.50
N GLY A 171 14.46 -0.94 9.49
CA GLY A 171 13.86 -2.26 9.53
C GLY A 171 12.47 -2.27 10.18
N PHE A 172 11.45 -2.08 9.35
CA PHE A 172 10.06 -2.07 9.83
C PHE A 172 9.63 -3.41 10.43
N ALA A 173 9.97 -4.54 9.78
CA ALA A 173 9.58 -5.87 10.25
C ALA A 173 10.24 -6.27 11.57
N ILE A 174 11.35 -5.63 11.93
CA ILE A 174 12.02 -5.83 13.23
C ILE A 174 11.78 -4.67 14.20
N ASN A 175 10.89 -3.72 13.86
CA ASN A 175 10.55 -2.55 14.66
C ASN A 175 11.78 -1.76 15.14
N GLY A 176 12.77 -1.58 14.26
CA GLY A 176 14.02 -0.91 14.62
C GLY A 176 14.80 -1.63 15.75
N GLY A 177 14.63 -2.94 15.87
CA GLY A 177 15.34 -3.77 16.87
C GLY A 177 14.49 -4.21 18.06
N ARG A 178 13.26 -3.67 18.26
CA ARG A 178 12.39 -4.04 19.38
C ARG A 178 11.48 -5.23 19.07
N GLY A 179 11.26 -5.52 17.80
CA GLY A 179 10.36 -6.57 17.32
C GLY A 179 8.87 -6.22 17.41
N TRP A 180 8.07 -6.96 16.64
CA TRP A 180 6.62 -6.99 16.74
C TRP A 180 6.19 -8.34 17.27
N LYS A 181 5.36 -8.37 18.32
CA LYS A 181 4.82 -9.59 18.92
C LYS A 181 3.63 -10.11 18.13
N ASP A 182 2.80 -9.21 17.64
CA ASP A 182 1.56 -9.53 16.95
C ASP A 182 1.17 -8.42 15.97
N VAL A 183 0.41 -8.80 14.93
CA VAL A 183 -0.21 -7.88 13.98
C VAL A 183 -1.63 -8.34 13.69
N THR A 184 -2.60 -7.49 13.90
CA THR A 184 -4.02 -7.78 13.67
C THR A 184 -4.61 -6.84 12.61
N PHE A 185 -5.09 -7.40 11.49
CA PHE A 185 -5.82 -6.64 10.46
C PHE A 185 -7.28 -6.41 10.86
N ARG A 186 -7.77 -5.22 10.56
CA ARG A 186 -9.17 -4.82 10.70
C ARG A 186 -9.62 -4.19 9.39
N ASN A 187 -10.27 -4.99 8.53
CA ASN A 187 -10.81 -4.48 7.28
C ASN A 187 -11.99 -3.54 7.55
N HIS A 188 -11.95 -2.37 6.93
CA HIS A 188 -13.14 -1.53 6.79
C HIS A 188 -13.99 -2.05 5.63
N GLN A 189 -13.37 -2.30 4.47
CA GLN A 189 -14.03 -2.80 3.28
C GLN A 189 -13.05 -3.54 2.37
N VAL A 190 -13.58 -4.57 1.68
CA VAL A 190 -12.89 -5.30 0.61
C VAL A 190 -13.72 -5.20 -0.66
N GLU A 191 -13.11 -4.79 -1.77
CA GLU A 191 -13.72 -4.74 -3.10
C GLU A 191 -13.07 -5.79 -4.00
N LEU A 192 -13.88 -6.66 -4.60
CA LEU A 192 -13.43 -7.74 -5.48
C LEU A 192 -13.59 -7.32 -6.95
N LEU A 193 -12.49 -7.37 -7.71
CA LEU A 193 -12.37 -6.86 -9.08
C LEU A 193 -11.86 -7.96 -10.04
N GLY A 194 -12.60 -9.03 -10.21
CA GLY A 194 -12.19 -10.16 -11.06
C GLY A 194 -11.00 -10.92 -10.46
N ASP A 195 -9.83 -10.87 -11.07
CA ASP A 195 -8.60 -11.50 -10.57
C ASP A 195 -7.88 -10.68 -9.47
N SER A 196 -8.41 -9.50 -9.15
CA SER A 196 -7.81 -8.55 -8.24
C SER A 196 -8.79 -8.12 -7.16
N ALA A 197 -8.27 -7.62 -6.03
CA ALA A 197 -9.07 -7.03 -4.95
C ALA A 197 -8.35 -5.85 -4.33
N ILE A 198 -9.11 -4.92 -3.74
CA ILE A 198 -8.57 -3.83 -2.93
C ILE A 198 -9.22 -3.90 -1.55
N ALA A 199 -8.42 -3.80 -0.50
CA ALA A 199 -8.88 -3.74 0.88
C ALA A 199 -8.35 -2.49 1.57
N MET A 200 -9.22 -1.83 2.33
CA MET A 200 -8.87 -0.70 3.21
C MET A 200 -9.27 -1.00 4.64
N GLY A 201 -8.49 -0.48 5.57
CA GLY A 201 -8.74 -0.63 6.98
C GLY A 201 -7.57 -0.12 7.82
N ASP A 202 -7.46 -0.66 9.01
CA ASP A 202 -6.31 -0.48 9.87
C ASP A 202 -5.73 -1.82 10.33
N TYR A 203 -4.48 -1.81 10.73
CA TYR A 203 -3.86 -2.91 11.43
C TYR A 203 -3.17 -2.41 12.69
N VAL A 204 -3.21 -3.22 13.73
CA VAL A 204 -2.61 -2.94 15.02
C VAL A 204 -1.39 -3.82 15.20
N PHE A 205 -0.26 -3.19 15.47
CA PHE A 205 1.01 -3.84 15.77
C PHE A 205 1.24 -3.80 17.27
N VAL A 206 1.61 -4.93 17.88
CA VAL A 206 1.99 -5.00 19.30
C VAL A 206 3.51 -5.04 19.39
N ASP A 207 4.12 -4.05 20.04
CA ASP A 207 5.57 -3.99 20.27
C ASP A 207 6.00 -5.17 21.17
N ALA A 208 6.98 -5.96 20.73
CA ALA A 208 7.41 -7.15 21.46
C ALA A 208 8.16 -6.83 22.76
N THR A 209 8.71 -5.63 22.89
CA THR A 209 9.47 -5.20 24.08
C THR A 209 8.58 -4.52 25.11
N SER A 210 7.75 -3.55 24.70
CA SER A 210 6.93 -2.76 25.62
C SER A 210 5.49 -3.27 25.77
N GLY A 211 4.98 -4.00 24.77
CA GLY A 211 3.56 -4.38 24.69
C GLY A 211 2.65 -3.25 24.19
N ASP A 212 3.19 -2.11 23.82
CA ASP A 212 2.41 -0.98 23.31
C ASP A 212 1.80 -1.31 21.94
N GLU A 213 0.60 -0.79 21.71
CA GLU A 213 -0.08 -0.93 20.43
C GLU A 213 0.19 0.27 19.52
N VAL A 214 0.48 -0.01 18.25
CA VAL A 214 0.62 1.00 17.20
C VAL A 214 -0.41 0.74 16.11
N ARG A 215 -1.33 1.67 15.92
CA ARG A 215 -2.32 1.64 14.86
C ARG A 215 -1.78 2.30 13.61
N VAL A 216 -1.95 1.63 12.47
CA VAL A 216 -1.56 2.12 11.14
C VAL A 216 -2.74 1.89 10.18
N GLU A 217 -3.03 2.86 9.32
CA GLU A 217 -4.04 2.74 8.27
C GLU A 217 -3.42 2.16 7.01
N TYR A 218 -4.21 1.41 6.24
CA TYR A 218 -3.71 0.78 5.02
C TYR A 218 -4.71 0.81 3.86
N THR A 219 -4.14 0.74 2.66
CA THR A 219 -4.79 0.30 1.43
C THR A 219 -3.90 -0.76 0.80
N PHE A 220 -4.42 -1.99 0.70
CA PHE A 220 -3.76 -3.09 0.02
C PHE A 220 -4.51 -3.46 -1.26
N GLY A 221 -3.75 -3.79 -2.31
CA GLY A 221 -4.28 -4.42 -3.51
C GLY A 221 -3.68 -5.81 -3.67
N TYR A 222 -4.53 -6.77 -3.98
CA TYR A 222 -4.19 -8.18 -4.15
C TYR A 222 -4.50 -8.61 -5.58
N ARG A 223 -3.66 -9.51 -6.13
CA ARG A 223 -3.92 -10.12 -7.44
C ARG A 223 -3.67 -11.62 -7.38
N LYS A 224 -4.57 -12.37 -7.97
CA LYS A 224 -4.41 -13.80 -8.19
C LYS A 224 -3.57 -14.00 -9.44
N ASN A 225 -2.38 -14.57 -9.27
CA ASN A 225 -1.44 -14.80 -10.36
C ASN A 225 -1.79 -16.09 -11.11
N GLU A 226 -1.13 -16.34 -12.25
CA GLU A 226 -1.34 -17.54 -13.08
C GLU A 226 -1.02 -18.85 -12.32
N ASP A 227 -0.13 -18.79 -11.31
CA ASP A 227 0.18 -19.91 -10.42
C ASP A 227 -0.89 -20.16 -9.34
N GLY A 228 -2.01 -19.42 -9.39
CA GLY A 228 -3.11 -19.50 -8.44
C GLY A 228 -2.88 -18.81 -7.11
N LYS A 229 -1.68 -18.23 -6.87
CA LYS A 229 -1.37 -17.55 -5.61
C LYS A 229 -1.87 -16.11 -5.62
N CYS A 230 -2.41 -15.70 -4.48
CA CYS A 230 -2.77 -14.31 -4.20
C CYS A 230 -1.53 -13.55 -3.72
N ARG A 231 -1.15 -12.46 -4.44
CA ARG A 231 -0.01 -11.60 -4.08
C ARG A 231 -0.39 -10.14 -4.03
N ILE A 232 0.34 -9.40 -3.21
CA ILE A 232 0.18 -7.95 -3.03
C ILE A 232 0.78 -7.22 -4.24
N PHE A 233 -0.03 -6.40 -4.93
CA PHE A 233 0.44 -5.49 -5.97
C PHE A 233 0.37 -4.02 -5.55
N LEU A 234 -0.40 -3.70 -4.51
CA LEU A 234 -0.49 -2.37 -3.93
C LEU A 234 -0.36 -2.48 -2.41
N HIS A 235 0.53 -1.71 -1.82
CA HIS A 235 0.66 -1.55 -0.38
C HIS A 235 0.96 -0.08 -0.05
N HIS A 236 -0.05 0.62 0.43
CA HIS A 236 0.08 1.97 0.95
C HIS A 236 -0.35 1.98 2.41
N SER A 237 0.51 2.53 3.26
CA SER A 237 0.25 2.65 4.69
C SER A 237 0.56 4.05 5.19
N SER A 238 -0.22 4.52 6.15
CA SER A 238 -0.05 5.81 6.82
C SER A 238 -0.40 5.70 8.30
N VAL A 239 0.20 6.57 9.10
CA VAL A 239 -0.30 6.77 10.46
C VAL A 239 -1.59 7.59 10.41
N PRO A 240 -2.52 7.42 11.38
CA PRO A 240 -3.68 8.28 11.49
C PRO A 240 -3.28 9.76 11.55
N TYR A 241 -4.02 10.62 10.85
CA TYR A 241 -3.77 12.05 10.87
C TYR A 241 -3.92 12.59 12.30
N ALA A 242 -2.85 13.23 12.80
CA ALA A 242 -2.88 14.00 14.02
C ALA A 242 -2.89 15.49 13.66
N ALA A 243 -3.99 16.18 13.93
CA ALA A 243 -4.02 17.62 13.82
C ALA A 243 -2.99 18.20 14.79
N GLY A 244 -1.99 18.90 14.26
CA GLY A 244 -1.10 19.72 15.09
C GLY A 244 -1.92 20.80 15.83
N PRO A 245 -1.35 21.45 16.86
CA PRO A 245 -1.98 22.60 17.48
C PRO A 245 -2.33 23.59 16.36
N ALA A 246 -3.59 24.06 16.35
CA ALA A 246 -4.05 25.03 15.35
C ALA A 246 -3.04 26.19 15.32
N ALA A 247 -2.46 26.46 14.16
CA ALA A 247 -1.62 27.64 13.99
C ALA A 247 -2.49 28.83 14.39
N GLY A 248 -2.10 29.51 15.49
CA GLY A 248 -2.78 30.75 15.91
C GLY A 248 -2.81 31.72 14.72
N PRO A 249 -3.77 32.65 14.69
CA PRO A 249 -3.86 33.62 13.60
C PRO A 249 -2.48 34.30 13.44
N ALA A 250 -1.97 34.28 12.21
CA ALA A 250 -0.73 34.95 11.89
C ALA A 250 -0.82 36.40 12.38
N ALA A 251 0.10 36.84 13.23
CA ALA A 251 0.16 38.22 13.67
C ALA A 251 0.32 39.09 12.42
N VAL A 252 -0.71 39.87 12.10
CA VAL A 252 -0.66 40.89 11.04
C VAL A 252 0.26 41.98 11.60
N THR A 253 1.50 41.98 11.17
CA THR A 253 2.41 43.10 11.39
C THR A 253 1.90 44.24 10.47
N GLU A 254 1.19 45.19 11.05
CA GLU A 254 0.93 46.46 10.37
C GLU A 254 2.29 47.17 10.19
N ALA A 255 2.61 47.50 8.94
CA ALA A 255 3.77 48.31 8.55
C ALA A 255 3.40 49.79 8.53
#